data_5b45363531ce0e204dedebe5394e5625
#
_entry.id   5b45363531ce0e204dedebe5394e5625
#
_cell.length_a   1.000
_cell.length_b   1.000
_cell.length_c   1.000
_cell.angle_alpha   90.00
_cell.angle_beta   90.00
_cell.angle_gamma   90.00
#
_symmetry.space_group_name_H-M   'P 1'
#
loop_
_entity.id
_entity.type
_entity.pdbx_description
1 polymer ?
#
loop_
_entity_poly.entity_id
_entity_poly.type
_entity_poly.pdbx_seq_one_letter_code
_entity_poly.pdbx_strand_id
1 'polypeptide(L)'
;MQTINTDNIRTEFSTSADENIRSMKKQIRIEENFDILTREIIIGGKKAGFFFIDGFVQEDMIEKLMQFFYSLKPEDLSDVDSFLEKGMPYTEVNKITKQSDALTAFFSGVTVCFIDGFSECLSLDCRTYPMRSVTEPWKDKVLRGSRDGFVETLVLNLSLIHISEP
;
A
#
# COMPACT_ATOMS: atom_id res chain seq x y z
N MET A 1 -12.16 20.42 16.81
CA MET A 1 -12.58 19.05 16.49
C MET A 1 -13.70 19.16 15.47
N GLN A 2 -13.37 19.12 14.17
CA GLN A 2 -14.38 19.22 13.11
C GLN A 2 -14.93 17.83 12.87
N THR A 3 -16.21 17.70 13.07
CA THR A 3 -16.99 16.49 12.81
C THR A 3 -16.91 16.19 11.32
N ILE A 4 -16.36 15.04 10.96
CA ILE A 4 -16.42 14.52 9.60
C ILE A 4 -17.89 14.30 9.29
N ASN A 5 -18.39 14.99 8.29
CA ASN A 5 -19.78 14.88 7.85
C ASN A 5 -19.96 13.51 7.19
N THR A 6 -20.51 12.56 7.95
CA THR A 6 -20.69 11.15 7.56
C THR A 6 -21.89 10.93 6.62
N ASP A 7 -22.67 11.98 6.30
CA ASP A 7 -23.96 11.84 5.64
C ASP A 7 -23.92 11.62 4.11
N ASN A 8 -22.72 11.46 3.51
CA ASN A 8 -22.61 11.28 2.05
C ASN A 8 -21.55 10.27 1.61
N ILE A 9 -21.16 9.34 2.49
CA ILE A 9 -20.23 8.27 2.13
C ILE A 9 -21.06 7.16 1.48
N ARG A 10 -20.90 6.97 0.15
CA ARG A 10 -21.36 5.76 -0.51
C ARG A 10 -20.70 4.58 0.23
N THR A 11 -21.50 3.61 0.65
CA THR A 11 -20.98 2.43 1.36
C THR A 11 -20.21 1.50 0.45
N GLU A 12 -20.50 1.50 -0.84
CA GLU A 12 -19.95 0.60 -1.85
C GLU A 12 -19.26 1.39 -2.98
N PHE A 13 -18.37 0.73 -3.71
CA PHE A 13 -17.70 1.30 -4.87
C PHE A 13 -18.54 1.18 -6.14
N SER A 14 -18.33 2.09 -7.07
CA SER A 14 -18.84 2.00 -8.43
C SER A 14 -17.92 1.11 -9.28
N THR A 15 -18.45 0.53 -10.34
CA THR A 15 -17.62 -0.14 -11.38
C THR A 15 -16.83 0.86 -12.22
N SER A 16 -17.14 2.16 -12.13
CA SER A 16 -16.40 3.22 -12.80
C SER A 16 -15.21 3.68 -11.96
N ALA A 17 -14.00 3.47 -12.45
CA ALA A 17 -12.79 3.97 -11.82
C ALA A 17 -12.81 5.50 -11.66
N ASP A 18 -13.32 6.23 -12.65
CA ASP A 18 -13.42 7.70 -12.60
C ASP A 18 -14.27 8.20 -11.42
N GLU A 19 -15.41 7.54 -11.15
CA GLU A 19 -16.26 7.89 -10.01
C GLU A 19 -15.56 7.62 -8.69
N ASN A 20 -14.94 6.46 -8.56
CA ASN A 20 -14.21 6.07 -7.34
C ASN A 20 -13.01 6.98 -7.08
N ILE A 21 -12.22 7.29 -8.12
CA ILE A 21 -11.08 8.21 -8.05
C ILE A 21 -11.54 9.60 -7.61
N ARG A 22 -12.61 10.11 -8.21
CA ARG A 22 -13.16 11.43 -7.86
C ARG A 22 -13.69 11.45 -6.42
N SER A 23 -14.41 10.41 -6.00
CA SER A 23 -14.89 10.25 -4.63
C SER A 23 -13.75 10.22 -3.64
N MET A 24 -12.71 9.41 -3.92
CA MET A 24 -11.52 9.31 -3.07
C MET A 24 -10.80 10.65 -2.95
N LYS A 25 -10.51 11.33 -4.07
CA LYS A 25 -9.86 12.64 -4.09
C LYS A 25 -10.59 13.67 -3.21
N LYS A 26 -11.92 13.65 -3.23
CA LYS A 26 -12.76 14.54 -2.41
C LYS A 26 -12.66 14.19 -0.93
N GLN A 27 -12.73 12.90 -0.59
CA GLN A 27 -12.71 12.46 0.81
C GLN A 27 -11.36 12.67 1.49
N ILE A 28 -10.25 12.45 0.79
CA ILE A 28 -8.90 12.69 1.30
C ILE A 28 -8.47 14.16 1.20
N ARG A 29 -9.30 15.03 0.62
CA ARG A 29 -8.98 16.46 0.40
C ARG A 29 -7.62 16.65 -0.26
N ILE A 30 -7.43 16.02 -1.40
CA ILE A 30 -6.13 15.95 -2.08
C ILE A 30 -5.52 17.35 -2.35
N GLU A 31 -6.34 18.37 -2.57
CA GLU A 31 -5.91 19.75 -2.82
C GLU A 31 -5.30 20.43 -1.58
N GLU A 32 -5.62 19.91 -0.38
CA GLU A 32 -5.15 20.43 0.91
C GLU A 32 -3.94 19.65 1.44
N ASN A 33 -3.63 18.48 0.83
CA ASN A 33 -2.62 17.54 1.32
C ASN A 33 -1.56 17.27 0.25
N PHE A 34 -0.40 17.89 0.38
CA PHE A 34 0.72 17.75 -0.56
C PHE A 34 1.47 16.41 -0.44
N ASP A 35 1.29 15.70 0.66
CA ASP A 35 1.91 14.39 0.87
C ASP A 35 1.18 13.25 0.16
N ILE A 36 0.05 13.54 -0.51
CA ILE A 36 -0.73 12.55 -1.22
C ILE A 36 -0.37 12.56 -2.70
N LEU A 37 0.17 11.44 -3.18
CA LEU A 37 0.51 11.23 -4.58
C LEU A 37 -0.58 10.40 -5.27
N THR A 38 -0.93 10.77 -6.48
CA THR A 38 -1.86 10.01 -7.31
C THR A 38 -1.26 9.69 -8.66
N ARG A 39 -1.55 8.51 -9.17
CA ARG A 39 -1.20 8.09 -10.53
C ARG A 39 -2.43 7.53 -11.23
N GLU A 40 -2.76 8.09 -12.36
CA GLU A 40 -3.82 7.58 -13.24
C GLU A 40 -3.16 7.04 -14.51
N ILE A 41 -3.41 5.78 -14.82
CA ILE A 41 -2.81 5.07 -15.97
C ILE A 41 -3.85 4.23 -16.69
N ILE A 42 -3.52 3.79 -17.91
CA ILE A 42 -4.31 2.80 -18.66
C ILE A 42 -3.58 1.48 -18.62
N ILE A 43 -4.26 0.44 -18.16
CA ILE A 43 -3.74 -0.93 -18.08
C ILE A 43 -4.71 -1.89 -18.78
N GLY A 44 -4.23 -2.65 -19.74
CA GLY A 44 -5.08 -3.57 -20.50
C GLY A 44 -6.32 -2.91 -21.10
N GLY A 45 -6.23 -1.63 -21.51
CA GLY A 45 -7.35 -0.84 -22.03
C GLY A 45 -8.32 -0.28 -20.98
N LYS A 46 -8.08 -0.53 -19.70
CA LYS A 46 -8.90 -0.04 -18.58
C LYS A 46 -8.19 1.08 -17.83
N LYS A 47 -8.94 2.06 -17.36
CA LYS A 47 -8.41 3.13 -16.50
C LYS A 47 -8.15 2.58 -15.11
N ALA A 48 -7.01 2.96 -14.52
CA ALA A 48 -6.67 2.67 -13.14
C ALA A 48 -6.16 3.93 -12.43
N GLY A 49 -6.53 4.09 -11.16
CA GLY A 49 -6.06 5.18 -10.32
C GLY A 49 -5.46 4.66 -9.03
N PHE A 50 -4.25 5.13 -8.74
CA PHE A 50 -3.48 4.76 -7.55
C PHE A 50 -3.34 5.96 -6.63
N PHE A 51 -3.39 5.70 -5.33
CA PHE A 51 -3.18 6.69 -4.28
C PHE A 51 -2.10 6.21 -3.33
N PHE A 52 -1.09 7.04 -3.14
CA PHE A 52 0.07 6.79 -2.27
C PHE A 52 0.18 7.93 -1.26
N ILE A 53 0.78 7.63 -0.11
CA ILE A 53 1.26 8.67 0.81
C ILE A 53 2.78 8.75 0.67
N ASP A 54 3.28 9.95 0.41
CA ASP A 54 4.72 10.21 0.32
C ASP A 54 5.42 9.83 1.63
N GLY A 55 6.60 9.24 1.51
CA GLY A 55 7.37 8.74 2.66
C GLY A 55 6.97 7.34 3.15
N PHE A 56 5.79 6.80 2.79
CA PHE A 56 5.43 5.40 3.10
C PHE A 56 5.81 4.42 2.00
N VAL A 57 5.90 4.88 0.76
CA VAL A 57 6.27 4.05 -0.40
C VAL A 57 7.51 4.62 -1.05
N GLN A 58 8.52 3.79 -1.27
CA GLN A 58 9.75 4.21 -1.96
C GLN A 58 9.53 4.28 -3.48
N GLU A 59 10.28 5.16 -4.15
CA GLU A 59 10.16 5.39 -5.59
C GLU A 59 10.41 4.12 -6.42
N ASP A 60 11.38 3.30 -6.02
CA ASP A 60 11.68 2.03 -6.68
C ASP A 60 10.54 1.02 -6.58
N MET A 61 9.78 1.04 -5.48
CA MET A 61 8.59 0.22 -5.32
C MET A 61 7.45 0.71 -6.22
N ILE A 62 7.24 2.02 -6.31
CA ILE A 62 6.25 2.61 -7.23
C ILE A 62 6.60 2.24 -8.67
N GLU A 63 7.89 2.31 -9.04
CA GLU A 63 8.34 1.93 -10.38
C GLU A 63 8.05 0.45 -10.69
N LYS A 64 8.38 -0.46 -9.78
CA LYS A 64 8.09 -1.90 -9.93
C LYS A 64 6.58 -2.17 -10.03
N LEU A 65 5.76 -1.49 -9.24
CA LEU A 65 4.31 -1.55 -9.33
C LEU A 65 3.82 -1.13 -10.73
N MET A 66 4.30 0.01 -11.21
CA MET A 66 3.90 0.51 -12.51
C MET A 66 4.34 -0.44 -13.64
N GLN A 67 5.57 -0.97 -13.58
CA GLN A 67 6.06 -1.97 -14.54
C GLN A 67 5.16 -3.21 -14.56
N PHE A 68 4.78 -3.72 -13.39
CA PHE A 68 3.85 -4.85 -13.29
C PHE A 68 2.50 -4.53 -13.93
N PHE A 69 1.87 -3.42 -13.56
CA PHE A 69 0.56 -3.05 -14.07
C PHE A 69 0.56 -2.79 -15.58
N TYR A 70 1.61 -2.18 -16.13
CA TYR A 70 1.76 -2.00 -17.58
C TYR A 70 1.97 -3.32 -18.34
N SER A 71 2.43 -4.38 -17.68
CA SER A 71 2.61 -5.70 -18.29
C SER A 71 1.31 -6.51 -18.38
N LEU A 72 0.25 -6.08 -17.68
CA LEU A 72 -1.02 -6.78 -17.62
C LEU A 72 -1.77 -6.68 -18.98
N LYS A 73 -2.39 -7.79 -19.34
CA LYS A 73 -3.25 -7.88 -20.52
C LYS A 73 -4.72 -7.68 -20.13
N PRO A 74 -5.61 -7.35 -21.08
CA PRO A 74 -7.05 -7.25 -20.82
C PRO A 74 -7.64 -8.48 -20.13
N GLU A 75 -7.14 -9.67 -20.46
CA GLU A 75 -7.59 -10.96 -19.91
C GLU A 75 -7.30 -11.07 -18.40
N ASP A 76 -6.19 -10.48 -17.93
CA ASP A 76 -5.79 -10.49 -16.53
C ASP A 76 -6.68 -9.60 -15.64
N LEU A 77 -7.47 -8.74 -16.28
CA LEU A 77 -8.37 -7.77 -15.66
C LEU A 77 -9.84 -8.12 -15.88
N SER A 78 -10.17 -9.39 -16.15
CA SER A 78 -11.54 -9.84 -16.36
C SER A 78 -12.41 -9.61 -15.12
N ASP A 79 -11.91 -9.98 -13.96
CA ASP A 79 -12.53 -9.78 -12.65
C ASP A 79 -11.46 -9.71 -11.54
N VAL A 80 -11.90 -9.25 -10.35
CA VAL A 80 -11.00 -9.04 -9.20
C VAL A 80 -10.40 -10.35 -8.69
N ASP A 81 -11.19 -11.42 -8.64
CA ASP A 81 -10.75 -12.68 -8.06
C ASP A 81 -9.69 -13.34 -8.94
N SER A 82 -9.87 -13.35 -10.27
CA SER A 82 -8.86 -13.79 -11.23
C SER A 82 -7.56 -12.97 -11.14
N PHE A 83 -7.68 -11.66 -10.93
CA PHE A 83 -6.52 -10.80 -10.71
C PHE A 83 -5.77 -11.17 -9.42
N LEU A 84 -6.50 -11.41 -8.32
CA LEU A 84 -5.90 -11.80 -7.04
C LEU A 84 -5.25 -13.19 -7.08
N GLU A 85 -5.86 -14.15 -7.79
CA GLU A 85 -5.30 -15.50 -7.97
C GLU A 85 -3.97 -15.48 -8.73
N LYS A 86 -3.84 -14.60 -9.71
CA LYS A 86 -2.58 -14.38 -10.43
C LYS A 86 -1.48 -13.85 -9.51
N GLY A 87 -1.87 -13.07 -8.51
CA GLY A 87 -0.98 -12.48 -7.52
C GLY A 87 -0.07 -11.39 -8.08
N MET A 88 0.56 -10.70 -7.18
CA MET A 88 1.57 -9.69 -7.50
C MET A 88 2.90 -10.08 -6.84
N PRO A 89 4.02 -10.12 -7.58
CA PRO A 89 5.28 -10.68 -7.07
C PRO A 89 5.95 -9.84 -5.98
N TYR A 90 5.54 -8.58 -5.78
CA TYR A 90 6.28 -7.65 -4.92
C TYR A 90 5.51 -7.18 -3.69
N THR A 91 4.22 -7.48 -3.59
CA THR A 91 3.38 -6.98 -2.51
C THR A 91 2.15 -7.85 -2.30
N GLU A 92 1.63 -7.82 -1.09
CA GLU A 92 0.34 -8.41 -0.77
C GLU A 92 -0.79 -7.54 -1.31
N VAL A 93 -1.73 -8.19 -1.99
CA VAL A 93 -2.90 -7.53 -2.58
C VAL A 93 -4.15 -8.09 -1.96
N ASN A 94 -5.01 -7.20 -1.46
CA ASN A 94 -6.30 -7.57 -0.90
C ASN A 94 -7.41 -6.75 -1.54
N LYS A 95 -8.63 -7.29 -1.57
CA LYS A 95 -9.81 -6.56 -2.01
C LYS A 95 -10.53 -5.91 -0.83
N ILE A 96 -11.00 -4.69 -1.05
CA ILE A 96 -11.79 -3.91 -0.10
C ILE A 96 -13.11 -3.54 -0.77
N THR A 97 -14.22 -3.85 -0.11
CA THR A 97 -15.58 -3.60 -0.64
C THR A 97 -16.20 -2.32 -0.11
N LYS A 98 -15.74 -1.82 1.05
CA LYS A 98 -16.32 -0.63 1.69
C LYS A 98 -15.37 0.58 1.57
N GLN A 99 -15.94 1.73 1.29
CA GLN A 99 -15.16 2.98 1.19
C GLN A 99 -14.48 3.37 2.52
N SER A 100 -15.14 3.11 3.66
CA SER A 100 -14.55 3.37 4.99
C SER A 100 -13.27 2.58 5.22
N ASP A 101 -13.25 1.33 4.78
CA ASP A 101 -12.11 0.44 4.97
C ASP A 101 -10.95 0.84 4.04
N ALA A 102 -11.26 1.30 2.81
CA ALA A 102 -10.26 1.85 1.89
C ALA A 102 -9.62 3.13 2.43
N LEU A 103 -10.41 4.03 3.02
CA LEU A 103 -9.87 5.23 3.68
C LEU A 103 -8.98 4.86 4.88
N THR A 104 -9.43 3.91 5.70
CA THR A 104 -8.64 3.43 6.84
C THR A 104 -7.31 2.82 6.39
N ALA A 105 -7.34 1.96 5.36
CA ALA A 105 -6.14 1.39 4.78
C ALA A 105 -5.21 2.48 4.23
N PHE A 106 -5.75 3.42 3.46
CA PHE A 106 -5.00 4.53 2.88
C PHE A 106 -4.31 5.37 3.96
N PHE A 107 -5.04 5.82 4.98
CA PHE A 107 -4.46 6.62 6.08
C PHE A 107 -3.49 5.83 6.96
N SER A 108 -3.50 4.50 6.90
CA SER A 108 -2.45 3.67 7.50
C SER A 108 -1.19 3.54 6.63
N GLY A 109 -1.15 4.20 5.47
CA GLY A 109 -0.02 4.20 4.54
C GLY A 109 -0.08 3.12 3.47
N VAL A 110 -1.16 2.32 3.42
CA VAL A 110 -1.35 1.32 2.37
C VAL A 110 -1.75 2.01 1.06
N THR A 111 -1.14 1.59 -0.03
CA THR A 111 -1.54 2.06 -1.37
C THR A 111 -2.91 1.51 -1.73
N VAL A 112 -3.78 2.34 -2.24
CA VAL A 112 -5.09 1.92 -2.74
C VAL A 112 -5.20 2.15 -4.24
N CYS A 113 -5.89 1.24 -4.93
CA CYS A 113 -6.03 1.26 -6.38
C CYS A 113 -7.47 0.97 -6.79
N PHE A 114 -7.97 1.76 -7.74
CA PHE A 114 -9.25 1.56 -8.41
C PHE A 114 -9.00 1.22 -9.87
N ILE A 115 -9.63 0.16 -10.36
CA ILE A 115 -9.53 -0.28 -11.76
C ILE A 115 -10.93 -0.27 -12.38
N ASP A 116 -11.06 0.26 -13.57
CA ASP A 116 -12.33 0.33 -14.28
C ASP A 116 -12.90 -1.07 -14.53
N GLY A 117 -14.18 -1.24 -14.22
CA GLY A 117 -14.87 -2.53 -14.27
C GLY A 117 -14.84 -3.31 -12.96
N PHE A 118 -14.03 -2.93 -11.97
CA PHE A 118 -14.02 -3.55 -10.64
C PHE A 118 -14.94 -2.78 -9.70
N SER A 119 -15.78 -3.51 -8.97
CA SER A 119 -16.67 -2.96 -7.91
C SER A 119 -15.99 -2.93 -6.54
N GLU A 120 -14.72 -3.23 -6.49
CA GLU A 120 -13.89 -3.25 -5.28
C GLU A 120 -12.67 -2.36 -5.44
N CYS A 121 -12.14 -1.90 -4.32
CA CYS A 121 -10.84 -1.27 -4.23
C CYS A 121 -9.77 -2.35 -3.99
N LEU A 122 -8.63 -2.23 -4.63
CA LEU A 122 -7.46 -3.05 -4.30
C LEU A 122 -6.57 -2.30 -3.30
N SER A 123 -6.17 -2.97 -2.23
CA SER A 123 -5.13 -2.51 -1.32
C SER A 123 -3.82 -3.23 -1.59
N LEU A 124 -2.76 -2.45 -1.72
CA LEU A 124 -1.40 -2.90 -2.04
C LEU A 124 -0.50 -2.51 -0.89
N ASP A 125 -0.06 -3.48 -0.08
CA ASP A 125 0.82 -3.16 1.05
C ASP A 125 2.28 -3.01 0.60
N CYS A 126 2.59 -1.84 0.11
CA CYS A 126 3.93 -1.45 -0.37
C CYS A 126 4.69 -0.60 0.64
N ARG A 127 4.25 -0.59 1.90
CA ARG A 127 4.87 0.23 2.92
C ARG A 127 6.31 -0.21 3.17
N THR A 128 7.19 0.75 3.17
CA THR A 128 8.57 0.57 3.61
C THR A 128 8.78 1.37 4.87
N TYR A 129 9.10 0.67 5.94
CA TYR A 129 9.45 1.34 7.19
C TYR A 129 10.94 1.69 7.16
N PRO A 130 11.32 2.94 7.44
CA PRO A 130 12.71 3.28 7.63
C PRO A 130 13.24 2.44 8.78
N MET A 131 14.17 1.54 8.50
CA MET A 131 14.82 0.72 9.49
C MET A 131 16.33 0.78 9.33
N ARG A 132 16.98 0.84 10.47
CA ARG A 132 18.43 0.70 10.53
C ARG A 132 18.79 -0.78 10.33
N SER A 133 19.81 -1.05 9.51
CA SER A 133 20.37 -2.39 9.43
C SER A 133 20.91 -2.82 10.80
N VAL A 134 20.84 -4.13 11.10
CA VAL A 134 21.39 -4.69 12.32
C VAL A 134 22.91 -4.47 12.33
N THR A 135 23.39 -3.74 13.33
CA THR A 135 24.82 -3.39 13.49
C THR A 135 25.23 -3.46 14.95
N GLU A 136 26.51 -3.66 15.20
CA GLU A 136 27.07 -3.65 16.54
C GLU A 136 26.91 -2.24 17.18
N PRO A 137 26.36 -2.14 18.40
CA PRO A 137 26.23 -0.88 19.12
C PRO A 137 27.60 -0.25 19.40
N TRP A 138 27.76 1.04 19.17
CA TRP A 138 29.02 1.76 19.38
C TRP A 138 29.46 1.83 20.84
N LYS A 139 28.50 1.87 21.77
CA LYS A 139 28.76 2.05 23.21
C LYS A 139 28.90 0.74 23.97
N ASP A 140 28.22 -0.32 23.52
CA ASP A 140 28.12 -1.60 24.26
C ASP A 140 28.68 -2.74 23.40
N LYS A 141 29.89 -2.59 22.91
CA LYS A 141 30.62 -3.64 22.18
C LYS A 141 30.94 -4.80 23.07
N VAL A 142 30.56 -6.00 22.65
CA VAL A 142 30.90 -7.23 23.35
C VAL A 142 32.20 -7.87 22.83
N LEU A 143 33.01 -8.39 23.75
CA LEU A 143 34.25 -9.10 23.40
C LEU A 143 33.98 -10.52 22.90
N ARG A 144 32.86 -11.11 23.28
CA ARG A 144 32.39 -12.44 22.86
C ARG A 144 30.88 -12.48 22.79
N GLY A 145 30.31 -13.08 21.73
CA GLY A 145 28.87 -13.23 21.53
C GLY A 145 28.38 -12.53 20.28
N SER A 146 27.04 -12.39 20.16
CA SER A 146 26.40 -11.67 19.06
C SER A 146 26.80 -10.20 19.09
N ARG A 147 27.21 -9.67 17.93
CA ARG A 147 27.58 -8.26 17.75
C ARG A 147 26.45 -7.41 17.22
N ASP A 148 25.29 -8.02 16.97
CA ASP A 148 24.15 -7.34 16.41
C ASP A 148 23.28 -6.75 17.50
N GLY A 149 22.96 -5.47 17.39
CA GLY A 149 22.05 -4.75 18.28
C GLY A 149 20.60 -4.80 17.79
N PHE A 150 19.67 -4.61 18.72
CA PHE A 150 18.27 -4.48 18.37
C PHE A 150 18.00 -3.26 17.49
N VAL A 151 17.04 -3.41 16.61
CA VAL A 151 16.54 -2.37 15.70
C VAL A 151 15.04 -2.14 15.92
N GLU A 152 14.48 -1.18 15.21
CA GLU A 152 13.07 -0.79 15.38
C GLU A 152 12.07 -1.88 14.94
N THR A 153 12.50 -2.81 14.09
CA THR A 153 11.61 -3.85 13.56
C THR A 153 11.55 -5.06 14.48
N LEU A 154 10.37 -5.36 15.00
CA LEU A 154 10.12 -6.47 15.94
C LEU A 154 10.59 -7.82 15.40
N VAL A 155 10.32 -8.11 14.13
CA VAL A 155 10.67 -9.39 13.49
C VAL A 155 12.19 -9.63 13.49
N LEU A 156 13.00 -8.59 13.20
CA LEU A 156 14.46 -8.68 13.23
C LEU A 156 14.97 -8.89 14.67
N ASN A 157 14.37 -8.21 15.64
CA ASN A 157 14.74 -8.38 17.04
C ASN A 157 14.40 -9.79 17.56
N LEU A 158 13.25 -10.35 17.17
CA LEU A 158 12.89 -11.74 17.50
C LEU A 158 13.86 -12.74 16.89
N SER A 159 14.33 -12.50 15.67
CA SER A 159 15.34 -13.32 15.02
C SER A 159 16.66 -13.31 15.81
N LEU A 160 17.10 -12.16 16.32
CA LEU A 160 18.30 -12.04 17.17
C LEU A 160 18.15 -12.81 18.48
N ILE A 161 16.99 -12.74 19.13
CA ILE A 161 16.70 -13.49 20.36
C ILE A 161 16.75 -14.99 20.10
N HIS A 162 16.16 -15.46 19.00
CA HIS A 162 16.13 -16.89 18.65
C HIS A 162 17.50 -17.47 18.35
N ILE A 163 18.42 -16.68 17.77
CA ILE A 163 19.81 -17.10 17.49
C ILE A 163 20.65 -17.16 18.78
N SER A 164 20.32 -16.36 19.78
CA SER A 164 21.09 -16.26 21.03
C SER A 164 20.69 -17.27 22.11
N GLU A 165 19.63 -18.04 21.90
CA GLU A 165 19.29 -19.15 22.82
C GLU A 165 20.16 -20.40 22.52
N PRO A 166 20.79 -20.99 23.54
CA PRO A 166 21.59 -22.22 23.38
C PRO A 166 20.74 -23.45 23.08
#